data_7324098540b0ef080453810bb554d764
#
_entry.id   7324098540b0ef080453810bb554d764
#
_cell.length_a   1.000
_cell.length_b   1.000
_cell.length_c   1.000
_cell.angle_alpha   90.00
_cell.angle_beta   90.00
_cell.angle_gamma   90.00
#
_symmetry.space_group_name_H-M   'P 1'
#
loop_
_entity.id
_entity.type
_entity.pdbx_description
1 polymer ?
#
loop_
_entity_poly.entity_id
_entity_poly.type
_entity_poly.pdbx_seq_one_letter_code
_entity_poly.pdbx_strand_id
1 'polypeptide(L)'
;PSNGAAPIAGGGLSSPPPPPGAGAGGASDACMKNFVPLREEAEKRGKAIKTASDRHASPQEACKLIGNYSQAEIKMIRYVEANASKCGIPAQISDQLKNGHKNTEALLKKVCNVAEQAAAQPRGPAGPTLSDVLGSSASLPEATPSKKGGSTFDTLNGNVLTR
;
A
#
# COMPACT_ATOMS: atom_id res chain seq x y z
N PRO A 1 44.02 29.90 40.44
CA PRO A 1 42.84 29.07 40.32
C PRO A 1 42.46 28.95 38.84
N SER A 2 42.83 27.84 38.29
CA SER A 2 42.59 27.54 36.88
C SER A 2 41.16 27.01 36.75
N ASN A 3 40.29 27.81 36.24
CA ASN A 3 38.99 27.36 35.79
C ASN A 3 39.19 26.59 34.49
N GLY A 4 39.43 25.32 34.62
CA GLY A 4 39.31 24.40 33.51
C GLY A 4 37.84 24.29 33.10
N ALA A 5 37.45 25.05 32.12
CA ALA A 5 36.18 24.82 31.45
C ALA A 5 36.25 23.43 30.79
N ALA A 6 35.49 22.51 31.32
CA ALA A 6 35.29 21.23 30.68
C ALA A 6 34.74 21.50 29.25
N PRO A 7 35.28 20.89 28.21
CA PRO A 7 34.67 20.96 26.91
C PRO A 7 33.27 20.37 27.04
N ILE A 8 32.28 21.19 26.72
CA ILE A 8 30.95 20.71 26.50
C ILE A 8 31.10 19.76 25.31
N ALA A 9 31.15 18.49 25.57
CA ALA A 9 31.01 17.46 24.55
C ALA A 9 29.76 17.85 23.81
N GLY A 10 29.94 18.18 22.54
CA GLY A 10 28.87 18.58 21.66
C GLY A 10 27.74 17.62 21.81
N GLY A 11 26.56 18.17 22.04
CA GLY A 11 25.35 17.38 22.06
C GLY A 11 25.29 16.57 20.78
N GLY A 12 25.69 15.32 20.89
CA GLY A 12 25.35 14.37 19.87
C GLY A 12 23.85 14.45 19.74
N LEU A 13 23.40 14.78 18.57
CA LEU A 13 22.02 14.57 18.21
C LEU A 13 21.77 13.11 18.53
N SER A 14 21.12 12.88 19.68
CA SER A 14 20.73 11.54 20.08
C SER A 14 19.84 11.05 18.97
N SER A 15 20.38 10.18 18.14
CA SER A 15 19.55 9.44 17.19
C SER A 15 18.40 8.88 18.00
N PRO A 16 17.16 9.02 17.54
CA PRO A 16 16.04 8.44 18.24
C PRO A 16 16.35 6.96 18.50
N PRO A 17 16.00 6.45 19.69
CA PRO A 17 16.28 5.05 20.00
C PRO A 17 15.69 4.18 18.89
N PRO A 18 16.44 3.19 18.43
CA PRO A 18 15.90 2.28 17.43
C PRO A 18 14.61 1.66 17.99
N PRO A 19 13.61 1.45 17.14
CA PRO A 19 12.36 0.85 17.58
C PRO A 19 12.64 -0.50 18.24
N PRO A 20 11.84 -0.89 19.26
CA PRO A 20 12.02 -2.17 19.93
C PRO A 20 12.07 -3.31 18.90
N GLY A 21 13.13 -4.09 18.93
CA GLY A 21 13.38 -5.15 17.94
C GLY A 21 14.47 -4.84 16.91
N ALA A 22 14.86 -3.59 16.75
CA ALA A 22 15.97 -3.22 15.87
C ALA A 22 17.36 -3.52 16.46
N GLY A 23 17.42 -3.89 17.73
CA GLY A 23 18.68 -4.18 18.41
C GLY A 23 19.30 -5.54 18.10
N ALA A 24 18.58 -6.45 17.47
CA ALA A 24 19.10 -7.72 16.99
C ALA A 24 19.41 -7.60 15.49
N GLY A 25 20.49 -6.92 15.15
CA GLY A 25 20.83 -6.47 13.79
C GLY A 25 20.55 -7.47 12.67
N GLY A 26 20.82 -8.77 12.87
CA GLY A 26 20.58 -9.80 11.85
C GLY A 26 19.11 -10.11 11.58
N ALA A 27 18.25 -10.11 12.61
CA ALA A 27 16.83 -10.39 12.45
C ALA A 27 16.10 -9.23 11.76
N SER A 28 16.43 -7.99 12.08
CA SER A 28 15.88 -6.80 11.44
C SER A 28 16.25 -6.72 9.96
N ASP A 29 17.51 -6.99 9.63
CA ASP A 29 17.97 -6.98 8.24
C ASP A 29 17.31 -8.09 7.41
N ALA A 30 17.20 -9.29 7.96
CA ALA A 30 16.52 -10.41 7.30
C ALA A 30 15.03 -10.09 7.09
N CYS A 31 14.39 -9.48 8.07
CA CYS A 31 12.99 -9.07 7.97
C CYS A 31 12.79 -8.07 6.84
N MET A 32 13.64 -7.07 6.75
CA MET A 32 13.58 -6.07 5.69
C MET A 32 13.87 -6.68 4.32
N LYS A 33 14.93 -7.50 4.21
CA LYS A 33 15.27 -8.18 2.95
C LYS A 33 14.14 -9.03 2.40
N ASN A 34 13.37 -9.66 3.27
CA ASN A 34 12.26 -10.50 2.86
C ASN A 34 10.98 -9.70 2.59
N PHE A 35 10.77 -8.59 3.28
CA PHE A 35 9.58 -7.76 3.11
C PHE A 35 9.67 -6.82 1.89
N VAL A 36 10.83 -6.22 1.67
CA VAL A 36 11.03 -5.24 0.59
C VAL A 36 10.61 -5.78 -0.79
N PRO A 37 10.99 -6.99 -1.20
CA PRO A 37 10.54 -7.52 -2.49
C PRO A 37 9.02 -7.65 -2.61
N LEU A 38 8.34 -8.01 -1.52
CA LEU A 38 6.88 -8.12 -1.50
C LEU A 38 6.21 -6.74 -1.68
N ARG A 39 6.77 -5.74 -1.02
CA ARG A 39 6.31 -4.36 -1.17
C ARG A 39 6.55 -3.84 -2.58
N GLU A 40 7.73 -4.06 -3.13
CA GLU A 40 8.07 -3.65 -4.49
C GLU A 40 7.17 -4.31 -5.54
N GLU A 41 6.85 -5.59 -5.35
CA GLU A 41 5.89 -6.30 -6.21
C GLU A 41 4.51 -5.63 -6.15
N ALA A 42 4.02 -5.31 -4.95
CA ALA A 42 2.75 -4.62 -4.79
C ALA A 42 2.76 -3.21 -5.42
N GLU A 43 3.82 -2.45 -5.22
CA GLU A 43 4.00 -1.13 -5.84
C GLU A 43 4.01 -1.20 -7.36
N LYS A 44 4.73 -2.16 -7.93
CA LYS A 44 4.79 -2.39 -9.38
C LYS A 44 3.40 -2.69 -9.93
N ARG A 45 2.65 -3.55 -9.27
CA ARG A 45 1.28 -3.89 -9.67
C ARG A 45 0.32 -2.72 -9.51
N GLY A 46 0.49 -1.93 -8.46
CA GLY A 46 -0.26 -0.68 -8.27
C GLY A 46 0.00 0.34 -9.37
N LYS A 47 1.24 0.51 -9.77
CA LYS A 47 1.61 1.37 -10.91
C LYS A 47 0.99 0.88 -12.22
N ALA A 48 0.93 -0.43 -12.43
CA ALA A 48 0.29 -1.01 -13.61
C ALA A 48 -1.20 -0.68 -13.67
N ILE A 49 -1.89 -0.69 -12.53
CA ILE A 49 -3.31 -0.28 -12.43
C ILE A 49 -3.45 1.20 -12.79
N LYS A 50 -2.60 2.06 -12.24
CA LYS A 50 -2.62 3.50 -12.54
C LYS A 50 -2.40 3.75 -14.03
N THR A 51 -1.41 3.12 -14.63
CA THR A 51 -1.11 3.23 -16.06
C THR A 51 -2.30 2.76 -16.89
N ALA A 52 -2.94 1.66 -16.52
CA ALA A 52 -4.13 1.14 -17.18
C ALA A 52 -5.31 2.12 -17.07
N SER A 53 -5.48 2.75 -15.93
CA SER A 53 -6.49 3.80 -15.73
C SER A 53 -6.24 5.00 -16.64
N ASP A 54 -5.01 5.48 -16.71
CA ASP A 54 -4.63 6.64 -17.50
C ASP A 54 -4.87 6.41 -19.01
N ARG A 55 -4.70 5.19 -19.49
CA ARG A 55 -4.96 4.82 -20.89
C ARG A 55 -6.36 4.26 -21.16
N HIS A 56 -7.26 4.37 -20.19
CA HIS A 56 -8.64 3.89 -20.29
C HIS A 56 -8.75 2.40 -20.67
N ALA A 57 -7.98 1.56 -19.99
CA ALA A 57 -8.01 0.12 -20.21
C ALA A 57 -9.40 -0.48 -20.03
N SER A 58 -9.65 -1.60 -20.67
CA SER A 58 -10.93 -2.31 -20.56
C SER A 58 -11.20 -2.81 -19.16
N PRO A 59 -12.47 -2.99 -18.76
CA PRO A 59 -12.83 -3.58 -17.48
C PRO A 59 -12.21 -4.97 -17.24
N GLN A 60 -12.07 -5.77 -18.29
CA GLN A 60 -11.46 -7.10 -18.22
C GLN A 60 -9.98 -7.01 -17.82
N GLU A 61 -9.26 -6.11 -18.45
CA GLU A 61 -7.85 -5.87 -18.09
C GLU A 61 -7.74 -5.31 -16.68
N ALA A 62 -8.59 -4.37 -16.33
CA ALA A 62 -8.63 -3.78 -14.99
C ALA A 62 -8.91 -4.85 -13.91
N CYS A 63 -9.88 -5.71 -14.14
CA CYS A 63 -10.20 -6.84 -13.24
C CYS A 63 -8.96 -7.71 -13.00
N LYS A 64 -8.24 -8.07 -14.05
CA LYS A 64 -7.01 -8.86 -13.96
C LYS A 64 -5.92 -8.15 -13.17
N LEU A 65 -5.67 -6.87 -13.48
CA LEU A 65 -4.61 -6.10 -12.82
C LEU A 65 -4.90 -5.87 -11.32
N ILE A 66 -6.14 -5.58 -10.97
CA ILE A 66 -6.55 -5.42 -9.57
C ILE A 66 -6.48 -6.75 -8.84
N GLY A 67 -6.84 -7.85 -9.48
CA GLY A 67 -6.68 -9.19 -8.93
C GLY A 67 -5.22 -9.53 -8.64
N ASN A 68 -4.31 -9.20 -9.54
CA ASN A 68 -2.88 -9.37 -9.33
C ASN A 68 -2.35 -8.52 -8.15
N TYR A 69 -2.83 -7.30 -8.03
CA TYR A 69 -2.51 -6.43 -6.91
C TYR A 69 -3.01 -6.99 -5.58
N SER A 70 -4.26 -7.47 -5.55
CA SER A 70 -4.84 -8.14 -4.38
C SER A 70 -3.98 -9.32 -3.91
N GLN A 71 -3.47 -10.13 -4.83
CA GLN A 71 -2.58 -11.24 -4.50
C GLN A 71 -1.26 -10.76 -3.88
N ALA A 72 -0.72 -9.66 -4.35
CA ALA A 72 0.48 -9.07 -3.77
C ALA A 72 0.23 -8.55 -2.34
N GLU A 73 -0.92 -7.93 -2.09
CA GLU A 73 -1.33 -7.52 -0.75
C GLU A 73 -1.45 -8.72 0.20
N ILE A 74 -2.05 -9.81 -0.24
CA ILE A 74 -2.18 -11.04 0.55
C ILE A 74 -0.81 -11.56 0.96
N LYS A 75 0.16 -11.56 0.06
CA LYS A 75 1.53 -11.99 0.36
C LYS A 75 2.16 -11.12 1.45
N MET A 76 2.00 -9.80 1.37
CA MET A 76 2.49 -8.87 2.40
C MET A 76 1.81 -9.13 3.75
N ILE A 77 0.49 -9.27 3.77
CA ILE A 77 -0.27 -9.53 5.00
C ILE A 77 0.19 -10.83 5.66
N ARG A 78 0.31 -11.90 4.90
CA ARG A 78 0.79 -13.20 5.40
C ARG A 78 2.19 -13.10 5.97
N TYR A 79 3.06 -12.39 5.30
CA TYR A 79 4.43 -12.16 5.78
C TYR A 79 4.42 -11.43 7.12
N VAL A 80 3.68 -10.32 7.20
CA VAL A 80 3.59 -9.52 8.42
C VAL A 80 3.02 -10.34 9.58
N GLU A 81 1.94 -11.08 9.35
CA GLU A 81 1.33 -11.92 10.39
C GLU A 81 2.26 -13.04 10.88
N ALA A 82 2.93 -13.70 9.95
CA ALA A 82 3.84 -14.79 10.28
C ALA A 82 5.11 -14.32 11.01
N ASN A 83 5.53 -13.09 10.80
CA ASN A 83 6.79 -12.56 11.30
C ASN A 83 6.64 -11.40 12.30
N ALA A 84 5.42 -11.06 12.68
CA ALA A 84 5.16 -9.90 13.54
C ALA A 84 5.96 -9.96 14.84
N SER A 85 5.94 -11.07 15.54
CA SER A 85 6.68 -11.26 16.78
C SER A 85 8.19 -11.27 16.57
N LYS A 86 8.65 -12.00 15.56
CA LYS A 86 10.07 -12.15 15.23
C LYS A 86 10.71 -10.85 14.73
N CYS A 87 9.95 -10.09 13.96
CA CYS A 87 10.41 -8.87 13.31
C CYS A 87 10.03 -7.59 14.07
N GLY A 88 9.36 -7.72 15.22
CA GLY A 88 8.91 -6.58 16.01
C GLY A 88 7.93 -5.67 15.24
N ILE A 89 7.09 -6.24 14.39
CA ILE A 89 6.13 -5.49 13.60
C ILE A 89 4.91 -5.16 14.47
N PRO A 90 4.55 -3.87 14.63
CA PRO A 90 3.36 -3.51 15.37
C PRO A 90 2.08 -4.08 14.75
N ALA A 91 1.12 -4.49 15.59
CA ALA A 91 -0.17 -5.00 15.14
C ALA A 91 -0.92 -4.01 14.22
N GLN A 92 -0.71 -2.73 14.44
CA GLN A 92 -1.28 -1.65 13.63
C GLN A 92 -0.92 -1.77 12.15
N ILE A 93 0.28 -2.23 11.83
CA ILE A 93 0.73 -2.42 10.43
C ILE A 93 -0.11 -3.52 9.76
N SER A 94 -0.32 -4.64 10.45
CA SER A 94 -1.18 -5.71 9.94
C SER A 94 -2.61 -5.21 9.72
N ASP A 95 -3.16 -4.45 10.65
CA ASP A 95 -4.52 -3.91 10.55
C ASP A 95 -4.65 -2.94 9.37
N GLN A 96 -3.66 -2.07 9.16
CA GLN A 96 -3.63 -1.15 8.02
C GLN A 96 -3.60 -1.90 6.68
N LEU A 97 -2.75 -2.92 6.58
CA LEU A 97 -2.67 -3.74 5.37
C LEU A 97 -3.98 -4.49 5.09
N LYS A 98 -4.61 -5.04 6.12
CA LYS A 98 -5.90 -5.72 6.00
C LYS A 98 -7.02 -4.77 5.59
N ASN A 99 -7.06 -3.58 6.15
CA ASN A 99 -8.05 -2.57 5.78
C ASN A 99 -7.87 -2.12 4.32
N GLY A 100 -6.62 -1.88 3.90
CA GLY A 100 -6.32 -1.60 2.50
C GLY A 100 -6.75 -2.73 1.58
N HIS A 101 -6.50 -3.96 1.97
CA HIS A 101 -6.90 -5.14 1.21
C HIS A 101 -8.42 -5.29 1.08
N LYS A 102 -9.19 -5.02 2.12
CA LYS A 102 -10.66 -5.00 2.04
C LYS A 102 -11.17 -4.00 1.00
N ASN A 103 -10.56 -2.83 0.94
CA ASN A 103 -10.90 -1.84 -0.07
C ASN A 103 -10.56 -2.34 -1.48
N THR A 104 -9.42 -2.98 -1.64
CA THR A 104 -9.01 -3.59 -2.91
C THR A 104 -9.98 -4.70 -3.33
N GLU A 105 -10.41 -5.55 -2.41
CA GLU A 105 -11.40 -6.60 -2.70
C GLU A 105 -12.76 -6.03 -3.12
N ALA A 106 -13.22 -4.99 -2.46
CA ALA A 106 -14.47 -4.32 -2.82
C ALA A 106 -14.38 -3.73 -4.24
N LEU A 107 -13.26 -3.08 -4.55
CA LEU A 107 -12.99 -2.57 -5.88
C LEU A 107 -12.88 -3.68 -6.93
N LEU A 108 -12.21 -4.77 -6.59
CA LEU A 108 -12.06 -5.94 -7.45
C LEU A 108 -13.42 -6.53 -7.84
N LYS A 109 -14.29 -6.75 -6.88
CA LYS A 109 -15.66 -7.23 -7.13
C LYS A 109 -16.41 -6.31 -8.07
N LYS A 110 -16.35 -5.01 -7.82
CA LYS A 110 -17.05 -4.00 -8.64
C LYS A 110 -16.55 -4.00 -10.08
N VAL A 111 -15.24 -3.98 -10.27
CA VAL A 111 -14.61 -3.93 -11.59
C VAL A 111 -14.83 -5.24 -12.35
N CYS A 112 -14.71 -6.39 -11.67
CA CYS A 112 -14.93 -7.69 -12.31
C CYS A 112 -16.40 -7.89 -12.71
N ASN A 113 -17.35 -7.40 -11.92
CA ASN A 113 -18.77 -7.41 -12.30
C ASN A 113 -19.02 -6.59 -13.57
N VAL A 114 -18.41 -5.41 -13.67
CA VAL A 114 -18.48 -4.58 -14.88
C VAL A 114 -17.86 -5.31 -16.07
N ALA A 115 -16.74 -5.99 -15.87
CA ALA A 115 -16.08 -6.79 -16.90
C ALA A 115 -16.97 -7.93 -17.40
N GLU A 116 -17.64 -8.63 -16.51
CA GLU A 116 -18.59 -9.71 -16.84
C GLU A 116 -19.78 -9.16 -17.64
N GLN A 117 -20.36 -8.04 -17.20
CA GLN A 117 -21.47 -7.41 -17.89
C GLN A 117 -21.06 -6.92 -19.29
N ALA A 118 -19.88 -6.35 -19.43
CA ALA A 118 -19.36 -5.91 -20.71
C ALA A 118 -19.10 -7.08 -21.68
N ALA A 119 -18.63 -8.21 -21.15
CA ALA A 119 -18.42 -9.43 -21.94
C ALA A 119 -19.74 -10.08 -22.39
N ALA A 120 -20.81 -9.94 -21.61
CA ALA A 120 -22.12 -10.50 -21.90
C ALA A 120 -22.92 -9.66 -22.91
N GLN A 121 -22.53 -8.40 -23.14
CA GLN A 121 -23.22 -7.52 -24.09
C GLN A 121 -22.72 -7.75 -25.51
N PRO A 122 -23.65 -7.81 -26.54
CA PRO A 122 -23.22 -7.79 -27.92
C PRO A 122 -22.44 -6.50 -28.19
N ARG A 123 -21.41 -6.60 -29.05
CA ARG A 123 -20.51 -5.49 -29.39
C ARG A 123 -21.29 -4.22 -29.78
N GLY A 124 -21.44 -3.33 -28.82
CA GLY A 124 -21.98 -1.97 -28.97
C GLY A 124 -20.91 -0.93 -28.73
N PRO A 125 -21.28 0.36 -28.66
CA PRO A 125 -20.33 1.42 -28.34
C PRO A 125 -19.61 1.10 -27.05
N ALA A 126 -18.35 1.57 -26.94
CA ALA A 126 -17.43 1.26 -25.86
C ALA A 126 -18.09 1.26 -24.49
N GLY A 127 -18.03 0.11 -23.81
CA GLY A 127 -18.52 -0.05 -22.44
C GLY A 127 -17.76 0.84 -21.46
N PRO A 128 -18.17 0.87 -20.19
CA PRO A 128 -17.50 1.66 -19.17
C PRO A 128 -16.02 1.29 -19.08
N THR A 129 -15.18 2.29 -18.97
CA THR A 129 -13.74 2.15 -18.81
C THR A 129 -13.37 2.03 -17.34
N LEU A 130 -12.13 1.63 -17.05
CA LEU A 130 -11.60 1.62 -15.70
C LEU A 130 -11.73 3.00 -15.04
N SER A 131 -11.46 4.08 -15.78
CA SER A 131 -11.59 5.44 -15.29
C SER A 131 -13.03 5.78 -14.90
N ASP A 132 -14.01 5.32 -15.64
CA ASP A 132 -15.42 5.52 -15.33
C ASP A 132 -15.82 4.79 -14.05
N VAL A 133 -15.34 3.57 -13.89
CA VAL A 133 -15.60 2.78 -12.68
C VAL A 133 -14.93 3.39 -11.45
N LEU A 134 -13.69 3.83 -11.59
CA LEU A 134 -12.96 4.51 -10.53
C LEU A 134 -13.57 5.89 -10.21
N GLY A 135 -14.00 6.62 -11.23
CA GLY A 135 -14.72 7.87 -11.06
C GLY A 135 -16.05 7.70 -10.31
N SER A 136 -16.78 6.63 -10.60
CA SER A 136 -18.00 6.27 -9.87
C SER A 136 -17.70 5.89 -8.42
N SER A 137 -16.55 5.31 -8.14
CA SER A 137 -16.09 5.04 -6.78
C SER A 137 -15.76 6.31 -6.02
N ALA A 138 -15.26 7.33 -6.70
CA ALA A 138 -15.00 8.64 -6.13
C ALA A 138 -16.29 9.36 -5.70
N SER A 139 -17.44 8.96 -6.21
CA SER A 139 -18.75 9.50 -5.80
C SER A 139 -19.34 8.80 -4.58
N LEU A 140 -18.67 7.79 -4.02
CA LEU A 140 -19.07 7.22 -2.75
C LEU A 140 -18.87 8.25 -1.62
N PRO A 141 -19.78 8.30 -0.61
CA PRO A 141 -19.73 9.30 0.46
C PRO A 141 -18.41 9.33 1.24
N GLU A 142 -17.66 8.24 1.20
CA GLU A 142 -16.36 8.13 1.85
C GLU A 142 -15.21 8.71 1.06
N ALA A 143 -15.46 8.95 -0.17
CA ALA A 143 -14.58 9.72 -1.02
C ALA A 143 -14.80 11.21 -0.78
N THR A 144 -15.19 11.61 0.43
CA THR A 144 -14.86 12.97 0.82
C THR A 144 -13.40 13.12 0.49
N PRO A 145 -13.07 14.02 -0.42
CA PRO A 145 -11.70 14.24 -0.74
C PRO A 145 -11.04 14.70 0.54
N SER A 146 -10.47 13.79 1.25
CA SER A 146 -9.38 14.20 2.07
C SER A 146 -8.46 14.81 1.04
N LYS A 147 -8.39 16.10 1.04
CA LYS A 147 -7.56 16.90 0.17
C LYS A 147 -6.08 16.48 0.22
N LYS A 148 -5.79 15.36 0.84
CA LYS A 148 -4.48 14.85 1.15
C LYS A 148 -4.43 13.37 0.86
N GLY A 149 -4.64 13.02 -0.39
CA GLY A 149 -4.23 11.75 -0.92
C GLY A 149 -4.61 10.53 -0.10
N GLY A 150 -5.89 10.31 0.14
CA GLY A 150 -6.37 9.08 0.77
C GLY A 150 -6.47 7.92 -0.19
N SER A 151 -5.57 7.81 -1.17
CA SER A 151 -5.54 6.61 -1.97
C SER A 151 -4.83 5.51 -1.21
N THR A 152 -5.26 4.29 -1.41
CA THR A 152 -4.61 3.08 -0.89
C THR A 152 -3.12 3.06 -1.25
N PHE A 153 -2.75 3.71 -2.33
CA PHE A 153 -1.38 3.84 -2.80
C PHE A 153 -0.51 4.73 -1.92
N ASP A 154 -1.06 5.79 -1.36
CA ASP A 154 -0.33 6.67 -0.44
C ASP A 154 0.00 5.93 0.86
N THR A 155 -0.87 5.04 1.30
CA THR A 155 -0.63 4.19 2.46
C THR A 155 0.53 3.23 2.20
N LEU A 156 0.65 2.70 0.98
CA LEU A 156 1.71 1.78 0.58
C LEU A 156 3.06 2.49 0.38
N ASN A 157 3.04 3.76 0.02
CA ASN A 157 4.26 4.54 -0.20
C ASN A 157 4.86 5.13 1.08
N GLY A 158 4.31 4.81 2.23
CA GLY A 158 4.84 5.28 3.50
C GLY A 158 4.57 6.75 3.81
N ASN A 159 3.82 7.46 2.99
CA ASN A 159 3.45 8.85 3.23
C ASN A 159 2.50 9.05 4.42
N VAL A 160 2.01 7.96 4.97
CA VAL A 160 1.18 7.98 6.19
C VAL A 160 2.00 8.40 7.41
N LEU A 161 3.32 8.32 7.31
CA LEU A 161 4.22 8.64 8.42
C LEU A 161 4.66 10.11 8.45
N THR A 162 4.24 10.92 7.50
CA THR A 162 4.62 12.34 7.42
C THR A 162 3.53 13.28 7.94
N ARG A 163 2.86 12.85 8.98
CA ARG A 163 1.96 13.71 9.74
C ARG A 163 2.47 13.94 11.13
#